data_ff0a12d0decc0ca8668cf14381b1f775
#
_entry.id   ff0a12d0decc0ca8668cf14381b1f775
#
_cell.length_a   1.000
_cell.length_b   1.000
_cell.length_c   1.000
_cell.angle_alpha   90.00
_cell.angle_beta   90.00
_cell.angle_gamma   90.00
#
_symmetry.space_group_name_H-M   'P 1'
#
loop_
_entity.id
_entity.type
_entity.pdbx_description
1 polymer ?
#
loop_
_entity_poly.entity_id
_entity_poly.type
_entity_poly.pdbx_seq_one_letter_code
_entity_poly.pdbx_strand_id
1 'polypeptide(L)'
;MTLSLATAGEFTTFKNDQGIDLFFDYTAEVMSNVSGGDHTGTGYNGLASFGVEADLGQALGWQGLTLRLSGMDLHGSGIGSRVGDMLGVSNIEGYGSVRLYESWVEKSFADESLSLRVGLLLADEEFSTLDTAGLFLNSTFGWPEFISMNTVNTGPAFYIPALGLRLLWEPSEAWYGQVGVFDGDTFDSPAGDDTVNRHGLHSELGNGQGIFGMVEIGYRHNQADDADGLPGTYKLGGWWHSGEFDDFRDGASHDGIQGVYASGEQMIYREYGDQGLNLFVRVGFAPEDRSEVDYSFQAGASYVGLIPGRDIDTAALGLSYAHISDDLPGRTTETVVEAVYEYVMSDDFTIQPSVQWVNDPGATGDLDDALVLGLRVNLSF
;
A
#
# COMPACT_ATOMS: atom_id res chain seq x y z
N MET A 1 -18.89 13.70 1.67
CA MET A 1 -18.76 12.36 2.29
C MET A 1 -17.78 11.61 1.42
N THR A 2 -16.50 11.77 1.73
CA THR A 2 -15.41 11.13 0.99
C THR A 2 -15.47 9.64 1.31
N LEU A 3 -15.93 8.82 0.36
CA LEU A 3 -15.64 7.40 0.38
C LEU A 3 -14.14 7.24 0.05
N SER A 4 -13.32 7.23 1.06
CA SER A 4 -12.05 6.53 0.99
C SER A 4 -12.42 5.06 0.85
N LEU A 5 -12.25 4.50 -0.35
CA LEU A 5 -12.23 3.06 -0.52
C LEU A 5 -11.04 2.56 0.30
N ALA A 6 -11.35 1.83 1.32
CA ALA A 6 -10.43 1.39 2.32
C ALA A 6 -9.36 0.48 1.74
N THR A 7 -8.14 0.93 1.75
CA THR A 7 -7.03 0.06 2.15
C THR A 7 -7.42 -0.55 3.49
N ALA A 8 -7.62 -1.88 3.57
CA ALA A 8 -8.13 -2.66 4.70
C ALA A 8 -8.98 -1.80 5.68
N GLY A 9 -10.30 -1.72 5.43
CA GLY A 9 -11.15 -0.67 5.96
C GLY A 9 -10.98 -0.40 7.45
N GLU A 10 -10.69 0.84 7.77
CA GLU A 10 -10.76 1.32 9.14
C GLU A 10 -12.23 1.47 9.55
N PHE A 11 -12.75 0.46 10.21
CA PHE A 11 -14.07 0.52 10.82
C PHE A 11 -13.93 0.88 12.28
N THR A 12 -14.60 1.94 12.69
CA THR A 12 -14.56 2.41 14.06
C THR A 12 -15.62 1.70 14.87
N THR A 13 -15.20 0.87 15.80
CA THR A 13 -16.09 0.03 16.62
C THR A 13 -16.88 0.83 17.66
N PHE A 14 -16.28 1.86 18.23
CA PHE A 14 -16.92 2.71 19.23
C PHE A 14 -16.62 4.17 18.93
N LYS A 15 -17.51 4.82 18.14
CA LYS A 15 -17.57 6.28 18.05
C LYS A 15 -18.26 6.81 19.28
N ASN A 16 -17.59 7.65 20.04
CA ASN A 16 -18.25 8.37 21.10
C ASN A 16 -18.39 9.87 20.76
N ASP A 17 -19.39 10.50 21.33
CA ASP A 17 -19.63 11.94 21.15
C ASP A 17 -18.52 12.82 21.78
N GLN A 18 -17.47 12.21 22.30
CA GLN A 18 -16.32 12.87 22.92
C GLN A 18 -15.08 12.95 22.01
N GLY A 19 -15.18 12.48 20.75
CA GLY A 19 -14.10 12.50 19.77
C GLY A 19 -13.01 11.46 20.05
N ILE A 20 -13.33 10.34 20.69
CA ILE A 20 -12.41 9.22 20.89
C ILE A 20 -13.02 7.97 20.26
N ASP A 21 -12.36 7.44 19.25
CA ASP A 21 -12.79 6.28 18.49
C ASP A 21 -11.85 5.10 18.78
N LEU A 22 -12.42 3.94 19.14
CA LEU A 22 -11.68 2.68 19.27
C LEU A 22 -11.98 1.81 18.08
N PHE A 23 -10.99 1.10 17.57
CA PHE A 23 -11.17 0.17 16.46
C PHE A 23 -10.48 -1.16 16.73
N PHE A 24 -11.03 -2.22 16.17
CA PHE A 24 -10.44 -3.54 16.08
C PHE A 24 -10.87 -4.19 14.76
N ASP A 25 -9.88 -4.56 13.94
CA ASP A 25 -10.08 -5.21 12.66
C ASP A 25 -9.32 -6.53 12.63
N TYR A 26 -9.87 -7.52 11.96
CA TYR A 26 -9.21 -8.78 11.75
C TYR A 26 -9.34 -9.24 10.30
N THR A 27 -8.20 -9.41 9.63
CA THR A 27 -8.11 -9.99 8.30
C THR A 27 -7.53 -11.39 8.39
N ALA A 28 -8.25 -12.37 7.85
CA ALA A 28 -7.79 -13.75 7.71
C ALA A 28 -7.69 -14.11 6.23
N GLU A 29 -6.60 -14.77 5.85
CA GLU A 29 -6.36 -15.14 4.47
C GLU A 29 -5.81 -16.55 4.35
N VAL A 30 -6.38 -17.32 3.43
CA VAL A 30 -5.85 -18.61 3.00
C VAL A 30 -5.52 -18.51 1.52
N MET A 31 -4.25 -18.75 1.18
CA MET A 31 -3.79 -18.80 -0.20
C MET A 31 -3.17 -20.15 -0.54
N SER A 32 -3.33 -20.59 -1.78
CA SER A 32 -2.80 -21.86 -2.27
C SER A 32 -2.15 -21.70 -3.63
N ASN A 33 -0.83 -21.95 -3.71
CA ASN A 33 -0.16 -22.17 -4.99
C ASN A 33 -0.54 -23.56 -5.50
N VAL A 34 -1.37 -23.62 -6.55
CA VAL A 34 -1.92 -24.86 -7.07
C VAL A 34 -1.14 -25.45 -8.24
N SER A 35 -0.32 -24.62 -8.92
CA SER A 35 0.62 -25.08 -9.96
C SER A 35 1.76 -24.10 -10.17
N GLY A 36 2.91 -24.58 -10.62
CA GLY A 36 4.11 -23.78 -10.90
C GLY A 36 4.76 -23.20 -9.65
N GLY A 37 5.58 -22.16 -9.85
CA GLY A 37 6.38 -21.58 -8.77
C GLY A 37 7.43 -22.54 -8.24
N ASP A 38 7.99 -22.26 -7.06
CA ASP A 38 8.98 -23.12 -6.42
C ASP A 38 8.36 -24.47 -6.01
N HIS A 39 7.18 -24.43 -5.34
CA HIS A 39 6.43 -25.66 -5.04
C HIS A 39 4.95 -25.34 -4.70
N THR A 40 4.08 -26.30 -4.96
CA THR A 40 2.65 -26.20 -4.60
C THR A 40 2.45 -26.30 -3.08
N GLY A 41 1.42 -25.61 -2.57
CA GLY A 41 1.07 -25.66 -1.16
C GLY A 41 0.11 -24.57 -0.76
N THR A 42 -0.30 -24.61 0.51
CA THR A 42 -1.26 -23.67 1.09
C THR A 42 -0.63 -22.98 2.28
N GLY A 43 -0.83 -21.66 2.37
CA GLY A 43 -0.45 -20.81 3.48
C GLY A 43 -1.66 -20.12 4.10
N TYR A 44 -1.47 -19.61 5.31
CA TYR A 44 -2.44 -18.83 6.05
C TYR A 44 -1.75 -17.57 6.57
N ASN A 45 -2.42 -16.43 6.44
CA ASN A 45 -2.04 -15.18 7.08
C ASN A 45 -3.19 -14.65 7.92
N GLY A 46 -2.87 -14.09 9.07
CA GLY A 46 -3.81 -13.39 9.93
C GLY A 46 -3.22 -12.04 10.36
N LEU A 47 -4.02 -11.00 10.28
CA LEU A 47 -3.69 -9.65 10.68
C LEU A 47 -4.78 -9.13 11.62
N ALA A 48 -4.42 -8.82 12.87
CA ALA A 48 -5.27 -8.07 13.77
C ALA A 48 -4.72 -6.65 13.90
N SER A 49 -5.56 -5.65 13.65
CA SER A 49 -5.24 -4.23 13.86
C SER A 49 -6.15 -3.68 14.95
N PHE A 50 -5.60 -2.90 15.88
CA PHE A 50 -6.37 -2.34 16.98
C PHE A 50 -5.77 -1.03 17.45
N GLY A 51 -6.61 -0.13 17.94
CA GLY A 51 -6.10 1.14 18.40
C GLY A 51 -7.14 2.14 18.82
N VAL A 52 -6.68 3.36 18.96
CA VAL A 52 -7.48 4.54 19.29
C VAL A 52 -7.11 5.68 18.36
N GLU A 53 -8.13 6.37 17.86
CA GLU A 53 -7.99 7.67 17.23
C GLU A 53 -8.77 8.69 18.03
N ALA A 54 -8.20 9.89 18.24
CA ALA A 54 -8.80 10.92 19.06
C ALA A 54 -8.75 12.29 18.40
N ASP A 55 -9.90 12.88 18.13
CA ASP A 55 -10.05 14.31 17.87
C ASP A 55 -9.88 15.08 19.18
N LEU A 56 -8.69 15.61 19.41
CA LEU A 56 -8.36 16.35 20.63
C LEU A 56 -9.06 17.72 20.67
N GLY A 57 -9.60 18.20 19.54
CA GLY A 57 -10.47 19.37 19.50
C GLY A 57 -11.79 19.12 20.22
N GLN A 58 -12.40 17.97 19.95
CA GLN A 58 -13.64 17.53 20.62
C GLN A 58 -13.34 17.08 22.06
N ALA A 59 -12.30 16.25 22.26
CA ALA A 59 -12.02 15.65 23.56
C ALA A 59 -11.49 16.65 24.60
N LEU A 60 -10.61 17.58 24.19
CA LEU A 60 -9.86 18.45 25.09
C LEU A 60 -9.93 19.95 24.73
N GLY A 61 -10.60 20.31 23.63
CA GLY A 61 -10.64 21.68 23.10
C GLY A 61 -9.39 22.11 22.33
N TRP A 62 -8.51 21.18 21.93
CA TRP A 62 -7.29 21.45 21.16
C TRP A 62 -7.58 21.39 19.66
N GLN A 63 -8.23 22.40 19.15
CA GLN A 63 -8.78 22.45 17.79
C GLN A 63 -7.77 22.04 16.71
N GLY A 64 -8.22 21.19 15.78
CA GLY A 64 -7.45 20.68 14.63
C GLY A 64 -6.28 19.80 15.03
N LEU A 65 -6.30 19.17 16.20
CA LEU A 65 -5.28 18.20 16.63
C LEU A 65 -5.91 16.81 16.73
N THR A 66 -5.37 15.86 15.96
CA THR A 66 -5.75 14.45 15.98
C THR A 66 -4.58 13.61 16.45
N LEU A 67 -4.84 12.59 17.24
CA LEU A 67 -3.90 11.58 17.70
C LEU A 67 -4.35 10.20 17.25
N ARG A 68 -3.43 9.39 16.74
CA ARG A 68 -3.63 7.94 16.53
C ARG A 68 -2.59 7.16 17.32
N LEU A 69 -3.00 6.07 17.93
CA LEU A 69 -2.13 5.09 18.57
C LEU A 69 -2.67 3.70 18.25
N SER A 70 -1.90 2.92 17.50
CA SER A 70 -2.33 1.59 17.08
C SER A 70 -1.28 0.51 17.31
N GLY A 71 -1.76 -0.70 17.41
CA GLY A 71 -0.97 -1.92 17.42
C GLY A 71 -1.45 -2.89 16.37
N MET A 72 -0.56 -3.81 16.00
CA MET A 72 -0.83 -4.84 15.01
C MET A 72 -0.31 -6.19 15.52
N ASP A 73 -1.05 -7.27 15.29
CA ASP A 73 -0.58 -8.65 15.40
C ASP A 73 -0.62 -9.31 14.03
N LEU A 74 0.56 -9.60 13.48
CA LEU A 74 0.72 -10.31 12.22
C LEU A 74 1.18 -11.74 12.52
N HIS A 75 0.46 -12.73 11.98
CA HIS A 75 0.76 -14.14 12.21
C HIS A 75 0.37 -15.02 11.02
N GLY A 76 1.04 -16.14 10.89
CA GLY A 76 0.79 -17.09 9.81
C GLY A 76 2.07 -17.69 9.26
N SER A 77 1.94 -18.33 8.11
CA SER A 77 3.07 -19.01 7.45
C SER A 77 3.37 -18.48 6.06
N GLY A 78 2.53 -17.57 5.56
CA GLY A 78 2.65 -17.04 4.22
C GLY A 78 2.63 -18.08 3.10
N ILE A 79 2.81 -17.62 1.88
CA ILE A 79 2.85 -18.46 0.69
C ILE A 79 3.93 -17.99 -0.32
N GLY A 80 4.43 -16.75 -0.19
CA GLY A 80 5.38 -16.17 -1.13
C GLY A 80 6.57 -17.07 -1.39
N SER A 81 7.16 -17.70 -0.36
CA SER A 81 8.27 -18.64 -0.53
C SER A 81 7.93 -19.91 -1.34
N ARG A 82 6.65 -20.26 -1.49
CA ARG A 82 6.22 -21.37 -2.35
C ARG A 82 6.00 -20.96 -3.78
N VAL A 83 5.62 -19.73 -4.00
CA VAL A 83 5.49 -19.13 -5.32
C VAL A 83 6.86 -18.77 -5.87
N GLY A 84 7.70 -18.15 -5.04
CA GLY A 84 8.99 -17.65 -5.41
C GLY A 84 8.92 -16.32 -6.18
N ASP A 85 7.78 -15.64 -6.07
CA ASP A 85 7.53 -14.36 -6.70
C ASP A 85 8.22 -13.19 -5.98
N MET A 86 8.50 -12.14 -6.72
CA MET A 86 9.08 -10.91 -6.21
C MET A 86 8.02 -9.83 -5.93
N LEU A 87 6.85 -9.92 -6.57
CA LEU A 87 5.80 -8.91 -6.48
C LEU A 87 4.87 -9.09 -5.26
N GLY A 88 4.99 -10.23 -4.57
CA GLY A 88 4.29 -10.52 -3.32
C GLY A 88 2.81 -10.84 -3.50
N VAL A 89 2.46 -12.12 -3.57
CA VAL A 89 1.06 -12.60 -3.77
C VAL A 89 0.09 -12.20 -2.66
N SER A 90 0.58 -11.75 -1.51
CA SER A 90 -0.25 -11.29 -0.40
C SER A 90 0.29 -10.01 0.22
N ASN A 91 -0.55 -8.97 0.25
CA ASN A 91 -0.23 -7.68 0.87
C ASN A 91 -0.39 -7.68 2.41
N ILE A 92 -0.70 -8.83 3.03
CA ILE A 92 -0.66 -9.03 4.49
C ILE A 92 0.34 -10.11 4.90
N GLU A 93 1.24 -10.54 4.00
CA GLU A 93 2.33 -11.43 4.35
C GLU A 93 3.51 -10.65 4.94
N GLY A 94 4.05 -11.16 6.04
CA GLY A 94 5.22 -10.60 6.72
C GLY A 94 5.63 -11.47 7.89
N TYR A 95 6.69 -11.12 8.60
CA TYR A 95 7.09 -11.91 9.77
C TYR A 95 6.13 -11.72 10.94
N GLY A 96 5.81 -12.82 11.64
CA GLY A 96 4.88 -12.82 12.77
C GLY A 96 5.39 -12.01 13.96
N SER A 97 4.62 -11.00 14.37
CA SER A 97 4.89 -10.20 15.57
C SER A 97 3.68 -9.42 16.04
N VAL A 98 3.66 -9.14 17.33
CA VAL A 98 2.85 -8.07 17.91
C VAL A 98 3.72 -6.81 17.98
N ARG A 99 3.24 -5.69 17.41
CA ARG A 99 4.04 -4.46 17.33
C ARG A 99 3.22 -3.19 17.55
N LEU A 100 3.91 -2.13 17.99
CA LEU A 100 3.45 -0.77 17.80
C LEU A 100 3.41 -0.49 16.29
N TYR A 101 2.28 0.02 15.82
CA TYR A 101 2.06 0.26 14.40
C TYR A 101 2.00 1.77 14.14
N GLU A 102 0.98 2.28 13.49
CA GLU A 102 0.85 3.72 13.33
C GLU A 102 0.67 4.42 14.67
N SER A 103 1.51 5.40 14.96
CA SER A 103 1.45 6.18 16.19
C SER A 103 1.90 7.60 15.91
N TRP A 104 0.93 8.48 15.68
CA TRP A 104 1.20 9.82 15.19
C TRP A 104 0.29 10.89 15.79
N VAL A 105 0.71 12.12 15.64
CA VAL A 105 -0.07 13.32 15.91
C VAL A 105 -0.16 14.13 14.63
N GLU A 106 -1.36 14.56 14.26
CA GLU A 106 -1.61 15.44 13.14
C GLU A 106 -2.18 16.78 13.60
N LYS A 107 -1.65 17.87 13.05
CA LYS A 107 -2.13 19.23 13.27
C LYS A 107 -2.60 19.86 11.97
N SER A 108 -3.88 20.22 11.90
CA SER A 108 -4.47 21.01 10.83
C SER A 108 -4.37 22.51 11.10
N PHE A 109 -4.10 23.28 10.04
CA PHE A 109 -3.93 24.74 10.04
C PHE A 109 -4.73 25.35 8.89
N ALA A 110 -4.85 26.68 8.90
CA ALA A 110 -5.38 27.47 7.77
C ALA A 110 -6.74 26.94 7.26
N ASP A 111 -7.70 26.79 8.17
CA ASP A 111 -9.02 26.26 7.85
C ASP A 111 -8.97 24.86 7.18
N GLU A 112 -8.05 24.01 7.72
CA GLU A 112 -7.81 22.62 7.28
C GLU A 112 -7.12 22.46 5.92
N SER A 113 -6.77 23.54 5.24
CA SER A 113 -6.06 23.47 3.94
C SER A 113 -4.59 23.07 4.06
N LEU A 114 -4.05 22.98 5.27
CA LEU A 114 -2.67 22.55 5.54
C LEU A 114 -2.66 21.64 6.76
N SER A 115 -2.02 20.47 6.66
CA SER A 115 -1.83 19.58 7.80
C SER A 115 -0.39 19.08 7.90
N LEU A 116 0.08 18.90 9.13
CA LEU A 116 1.36 18.30 9.46
C LEU A 116 1.12 17.08 10.36
N ARG A 117 1.55 15.92 9.90
CA ARG A 117 1.53 14.65 10.64
C ARG A 117 2.95 14.25 11.03
N VAL A 118 3.17 13.83 12.27
CA VAL A 118 4.50 13.43 12.79
C VAL A 118 4.33 12.21 13.70
N GLY A 119 5.17 11.21 13.51
CA GLY A 119 5.16 9.99 14.32
C GLY A 119 5.66 8.77 13.55
N LEU A 120 5.17 7.59 13.92
CA LEU A 120 5.35 6.36 13.15
C LEU A 120 4.31 6.35 12.03
N LEU A 121 4.77 6.47 10.80
CA LEU A 121 3.95 6.65 9.59
C LEU A 121 4.28 5.60 8.55
N LEU A 122 3.29 5.35 7.70
CA LEU A 122 3.39 4.52 6.51
C LEU A 122 3.32 5.40 5.26
N ALA A 123 4.29 5.29 4.36
CA ALA A 123 4.29 6.06 3.13
C ALA A 123 3.32 5.50 2.09
N ASP A 124 3.07 4.19 2.10
CA ASP A 124 2.13 3.50 1.20
C ASP A 124 0.65 3.86 1.47
N GLU A 125 0.33 4.39 2.66
CA GLU A 125 -1.00 4.91 2.96
C GLU A 125 -1.21 6.37 2.52
N GLU A 126 -0.13 7.10 2.32
CA GLU A 126 -0.16 8.53 1.98
C GLU A 126 0.14 8.78 0.50
N PHE A 127 1.11 8.05 -0.08
CA PHE A 127 1.66 8.32 -1.41
C PHE A 127 1.37 7.18 -2.38
N SER A 128 1.23 7.52 -3.66
CA SER A 128 1.01 6.56 -4.75
C SER A 128 -0.25 5.67 -4.59
N THR A 129 -1.14 6.04 -3.70
CA THR A 129 -2.39 5.29 -3.44
C THR A 129 -3.34 5.37 -4.64
N LEU A 130 -4.09 4.31 -4.88
CA LEU A 130 -5.17 4.24 -5.86
C LEU A 130 -6.29 3.37 -5.28
N ASP A 131 -7.50 3.88 -5.22
CA ASP A 131 -8.63 3.18 -4.62
C ASP A 131 -8.94 1.86 -5.34
N THR A 132 -8.92 1.88 -6.67
CA THR A 132 -9.16 0.68 -7.48
C THR A 132 -8.04 -0.35 -7.32
N ALA A 133 -6.79 0.09 -7.16
CA ALA A 133 -5.64 -0.81 -6.93
C ALA A 133 -5.67 -1.45 -5.53
N GLY A 134 -6.21 -0.75 -4.54
CA GLY A 134 -6.38 -1.25 -3.16
C GLY A 134 -7.30 -2.46 -3.02
N LEU A 135 -8.07 -2.82 -4.06
CA LEU A 135 -8.91 -4.02 -4.07
C LEU A 135 -8.12 -5.32 -4.22
N PHE A 136 -6.89 -5.27 -4.72
CA PHE A 136 -6.10 -6.48 -5.00
C PHE A 136 -5.37 -6.98 -3.77
N LEU A 137 -5.13 -8.30 -3.72
CA LEU A 137 -4.42 -8.96 -2.62
C LEU A 137 -2.92 -8.98 -2.84
N ASN A 138 -2.46 -8.87 -4.09
CA ASN A 138 -1.05 -8.80 -4.41
C ASN A 138 -0.43 -7.48 -3.92
N SER A 139 0.71 -7.55 -3.25
CA SER A 139 1.37 -6.42 -2.57
C SER A 139 1.70 -5.26 -3.50
N THR A 140 2.06 -5.57 -4.75
CA THR A 140 2.51 -4.56 -5.73
C THR A 140 1.45 -3.52 -6.05
N PHE A 141 0.16 -3.86 -5.96
CA PHE A 141 -0.91 -2.90 -6.21
C PHE A 141 -1.06 -1.86 -5.08
N GLY A 142 -0.69 -2.21 -3.85
CA GLY A 142 -0.61 -1.29 -2.71
C GLY A 142 0.68 -0.46 -2.75
N TRP A 143 1.81 -1.12 -2.46
CA TRP A 143 3.13 -0.49 -2.48
C TRP A 143 3.93 -0.95 -3.70
N PRO A 144 4.07 -0.08 -4.72
CA PRO A 144 4.59 -0.51 -6.01
C PRO A 144 6.07 -0.89 -5.96
N GLU A 145 6.42 -1.90 -6.73
CA GLU A 145 7.73 -2.53 -6.80
C GLU A 145 8.87 -1.59 -7.21
N PHE A 146 8.61 -0.58 -8.03
CA PHE A 146 9.62 0.45 -8.39
C PHE A 146 9.99 1.35 -7.20
N ILE A 147 9.29 1.24 -6.06
CA ILE A 147 9.68 1.86 -4.79
C ILE A 147 10.18 0.78 -3.84
N SER A 148 9.35 -0.24 -3.55
CA SER A 148 9.63 -1.24 -2.51
C SER A 148 10.92 -2.01 -2.74
N MET A 149 11.21 -2.39 -3.99
CA MET A 149 12.40 -3.17 -4.33
C MET A 149 13.67 -2.33 -4.51
N ASN A 150 13.51 -1.01 -4.63
CA ASN A 150 14.61 -0.08 -4.82
C ASN A 150 14.96 0.71 -3.56
N THR A 151 14.31 0.42 -2.42
CA THR A 151 14.58 1.07 -1.14
C THR A 151 15.04 0.08 -0.09
N VAL A 152 15.73 0.58 0.94
CA VAL A 152 16.20 -0.27 2.04
C VAL A 152 15.01 -0.88 2.76
N ASN A 153 14.99 -2.20 2.91
CA ASN A 153 13.96 -2.96 3.63
C ASN A 153 12.53 -2.56 3.25
N THR A 154 12.26 -2.41 1.94
CA THR A 154 10.98 -2.03 1.32
C THR A 154 10.50 -0.60 1.58
N GLY A 155 11.23 0.18 2.39
CA GLY A 155 10.83 1.52 2.81
C GLY A 155 9.72 1.53 3.87
N PRO A 156 9.21 2.71 4.24
CA PRO A 156 8.17 2.88 5.27
C PRO A 156 6.79 2.49 4.73
N ALA A 157 6.50 1.21 4.70
CA ALA A 157 5.28 0.63 4.16
C ALA A 157 4.81 -0.54 5.03
N PHE A 158 3.59 -1.02 4.78
CA PHE A 158 3.11 -2.22 5.46
C PHE A 158 4.21 -3.30 5.40
N TYR A 159 4.62 -3.86 6.46
CA TYR A 159 4.07 -3.99 7.83
C TYR A 159 4.87 -3.21 8.87
N ILE A 160 5.82 -2.35 8.45
CA ILE A 160 6.73 -1.64 9.35
C ILE A 160 6.68 -0.14 9.07
N PRO A 161 6.03 0.64 9.96
CA PRO A 161 6.06 2.09 9.89
C PRO A 161 7.44 2.63 10.25
N ALA A 162 7.77 3.79 9.72
CA ALA A 162 8.97 4.52 10.08
C ALA A 162 8.66 5.81 10.84
N LEU A 163 9.61 6.26 11.65
CA LEU A 163 9.53 7.61 12.20
C LEU A 163 9.64 8.62 11.07
N GLY A 164 8.66 9.52 10.99
CA GLY A 164 8.58 10.44 9.87
C GLY A 164 7.69 11.65 10.13
N LEU A 165 7.62 12.46 9.09
CA LEU A 165 6.69 13.59 8.99
C LEU A 165 6.08 13.65 7.59
N ARG A 166 4.82 14.09 7.51
CA ARG A 166 4.12 14.39 6.26
C ARG A 166 3.48 15.78 6.36
N LEU A 167 3.73 16.62 5.36
CA LEU A 167 3.04 17.88 5.15
C LEU A 167 2.09 17.72 3.96
N LEU A 168 0.80 17.98 4.15
CA LEU A 168 -0.24 18.00 3.12
C LEU A 168 -0.76 19.43 2.96
N TRP A 169 -0.88 19.89 1.71
CA TRP A 169 -1.45 21.17 1.35
C TRP A 169 -2.56 20.98 0.33
N GLU A 170 -3.76 21.41 0.66
CA GLU A 170 -4.98 21.33 -0.15
C GLU A 170 -5.51 22.74 -0.45
N PRO A 171 -4.96 23.44 -1.47
CA PRO A 171 -5.39 24.79 -1.81
C PRO A 171 -6.82 24.88 -2.34
N SER A 172 -7.38 23.75 -2.74
CA SER A 172 -8.77 23.61 -3.19
C SER A 172 -9.19 22.15 -3.14
N GLU A 173 -10.48 21.87 -3.27
CA GLU A 173 -11.02 20.51 -3.37
C GLU A 173 -10.41 19.69 -4.53
N ALA A 174 -10.01 20.37 -5.62
CA ALA A 174 -9.48 19.75 -6.84
C ALA A 174 -7.97 19.49 -6.79
N TRP A 175 -7.21 20.17 -5.96
CA TRP A 175 -5.74 20.05 -5.97
C TRP A 175 -5.17 19.84 -4.59
N TYR A 176 -4.21 18.94 -4.50
CA TYR A 176 -3.36 18.80 -3.33
C TYR A 176 -1.89 18.63 -3.71
N GLY A 177 -1.03 18.92 -2.77
CA GLY A 177 0.39 18.59 -2.82
C GLY A 177 0.87 18.11 -1.47
N GLN A 178 1.74 17.10 -1.45
CA GLN A 178 2.25 16.57 -0.21
C GLN A 178 3.73 16.21 -0.29
N VAL A 179 4.38 16.27 0.85
CA VAL A 179 5.78 15.89 1.04
C VAL A 179 5.89 15.05 2.30
N GLY A 180 6.55 13.89 2.20
CA GLY A 180 6.89 13.02 3.32
C GLY A 180 8.41 12.88 3.45
N VAL A 181 8.87 12.80 4.69
CA VAL A 181 10.27 12.49 5.05
C VAL A 181 10.25 11.49 6.19
N PHE A 182 10.92 10.37 6.01
CA PHE A 182 10.89 9.22 6.88
C PHE A 182 12.32 8.75 7.19
N ASP A 183 12.47 7.99 8.25
CA ASP A 183 13.66 7.16 8.46
C ASP A 183 13.91 6.27 7.24
N GLY A 184 15.17 6.15 6.83
CA GLY A 184 15.54 5.40 5.63
C GLY A 184 15.57 3.89 5.83
N ASP A 185 15.63 3.39 7.07
CA ASP A 185 15.69 1.95 7.37
C ASP A 185 14.66 1.57 8.43
N THR A 186 13.54 1.02 8.00
CA THR A 186 12.43 0.61 8.87
C THR A 186 12.78 -0.52 9.83
N PHE A 187 13.78 -1.36 9.50
CA PHE A 187 14.25 -2.43 10.38
C PHE A 187 15.27 -1.96 11.42
N ASP A 188 15.82 -0.74 11.29
CA ASP A 188 16.99 -0.29 12.03
C ASP A 188 18.19 -1.27 11.89
N SER A 189 18.27 -1.92 10.74
CA SER A 189 19.27 -2.94 10.41
C SER A 189 19.57 -2.93 8.90
N PRO A 190 20.62 -2.24 8.44
CA PRO A 190 21.01 -2.22 7.04
C PRO A 190 21.31 -3.62 6.45
N ALA A 191 21.54 -4.60 7.32
CA ALA A 191 21.68 -6.00 6.93
C ALA A 191 20.37 -6.75 6.69
N GLY A 192 19.21 -6.07 6.89
CA GLY A 192 17.89 -6.67 6.70
C GLY A 192 17.45 -7.60 7.85
N ASP A 193 18.04 -7.47 9.05
CA ASP A 193 17.61 -8.24 10.22
C ASP A 193 16.33 -7.66 10.80
N ASP A 194 15.20 -8.25 10.44
CA ASP A 194 13.86 -7.87 10.87
C ASP A 194 13.60 -8.06 12.38
N THR A 195 14.51 -8.74 13.10
CA THR A 195 14.38 -8.96 14.54
C THR A 195 14.79 -7.75 15.38
N VAL A 196 15.57 -6.82 14.83
CA VAL A 196 16.07 -5.64 15.54
C VAL A 196 14.90 -4.73 15.92
N ASN A 197 14.03 -4.39 14.99
CA ASN A 197 12.82 -3.56 15.25
C ASN A 197 11.52 -4.38 15.24
N ARG A 198 11.57 -5.63 15.66
CA ARG A 198 10.45 -6.58 15.55
C ARG A 198 9.13 -6.09 16.15
N HIS A 199 9.21 -5.27 17.18
CA HIS A 199 8.03 -4.80 17.91
C HIS A 199 7.69 -3.32 17.65
N GLY A 200 8.38 -2.66 16.71
CA GLY A 200 8.13 -1.25 16.38
C GLY A 200 8.48 -0.29 17.53
N LEU A 201 9.36 -0.70 18.45
CA LEU A 201 9.76 0.07 19.63
C LEU A 201 11.20 0.59 19.55
N HIS A 202 11.89 0.25 18.47
CA HIS A 202 13.24 0.72 18.18
C HIS A 202 13.15 1.74 17.04
N SER A 203 13.81 2.89 17.20
CA SER A 203 13.92 3.92 16.18
C SER A 203 15.26 4.60 16.34
N GLU A 204 16.15 4.43 15.40
CA GLU A 204 17.49 4.97 15.40
C GLU A 204 17.70 5.88 14.17
N LEU A 205 17.59 7.18 14.35
CA LEU A 205 17.84 8.16 13.31
C LEU A 205 19.34 8.38 13.09
N GLY A 206 19.82 8.23 11.89
CA GLY A 206 21.21 8.47 11.53
C GLY A 206 21.98 7.19 11.23
N ASN A 207 23.16 6.99 11.76
CA ASN A 207 24.01 5.76 11.66
C ASN A 207 24.17 5.15 10.27
N GLY A 208 24.08 5.97 9.19
CA GLY A 208 24.24 5.47 7.82
C GLY A 208 22.95 4.88 7.20
N GLN A 209 21.83 4.91 7.91
CA GLN A 209 20.55 4.38 7.41
C GLN A 209 19.92 5.24 6.31
N GLY A 210 20.34 6.51 6.21
CA GLY A 210 19.78 7.44 5.24
C GLY A 210 18.44 8.02 5.65
N ILE A 211 17.80 8.67 4.69
CA ILE A 211 16.46 9.26 4.80
C ILE A 211 15.69 8.84 3.55
N PHE A 212 14.46 8.37 3.75
CA PHE A 212 13.52 8.17 2.65
C PHE A 212 12.60 9.38 2.53
N GLY A 213 12.35 9.84 1.31
CA GLY A 213 11.50 10.99 1.08
C GLY A 213 10.60 10.81 -0.13
N MET A 214 9.41 11.41 -0.08
CA MET A 214 8.44 11.43 -1.17
C MET A 214 7.85 12.82 -1.38
N VAL A 215 7.48 13.10 -2.62
CA VAL A 215 6.71 14.26 -3.01
C VAL A 215 5.63 13.85 -4.00
N GLU A 216 4.42 14.38 -3.86
CA GLU A 216 3.31 14.10 -4.75
C GLU A 216 2.43 15.34 -4.95
N ILE A 217 1.95 15.53 -6.17
CA ILE A 217 0.87 16.43 -6.50
C ILE A 217 -0.28 15.64 -7.11
N GLY A 218 -1.50 15.91 -6.67
CA GLY A 218 -2.70 15.25 -7.15
C GLY A 218 -3.75 16.25 -7.64
N TYR A 219 -4.48 15.79 -8.66
CA TYR A 219 -5.64 16.48 -9.21
C TYR A 219 -6.87 15.57 -9.11
N ARG A 220 -7.88 16.04 -8.37
CA ARG A 220 -9.17 15.37 -8.18
C ARG A 220 -10.19 15.99 -9.14
N HIS A 221 -10.68 15.19 -10.05
CA HIS A 221 -11.62 15.61 -11.09
C HIS A 221 -13.04 15.17 -10.71
N ASN A 222 -14.01 16.10 -10.76
CA ASN A 222 -15.42 15.83 -10.50
C ASN A 222 -15.70 15.08 -9.16
N GLN A 223 -15.01 15.44 -8.08
CA GLN A 223 -15.18 14.81 -6.76
C GLN A 223 -16.27 15.47 -5.90
N ALA A 224 -16.83 16.62 -6.34
CA ALA A 224 -17.90 17.27 -5.61
C ALA A 224 -19.23 16.50 -5.75
N ASP A 225 -20.03 16.46 -4.70
CA ASP A 225 -21.32 15.74 -4.65
C ASP A 225 -22.31 16.17 -5.75
N ASP A 226 -22.19 17.41 -6.22
CA ASP A 226 -23.02 18.01 -7.27
C ASP A 226 -22.37 18.03 -8.66
N ALA A 227 -21.23 17.35 -8.84
CA ALA A 227 -20.55 17.31 -10.12
C ALA A 227 -21.34 16.48 -11.14
N ASP A 228 -21.59 17.07 -12.32
CA ASP A 228 -22.29 16.38 -13.43
C ASP A 228 -21.40 15.33 -14.13
N GLY A 229 -20.12 15.24 -13.77
CA GLY A 229 -19.13 14.37 -14.40
C GLY A 229 -18.83 13.09 -13.63
N LEU A 230 -18.04 12.23 -14.25
CA LEU A 230 -17.51 11.03 -13.61
C LEU A 230 -16.24 11.37 -12.81
N PRO A 231 -16.10 10.90 -11.55
CA PRO A 231 -14.97 11.23 -10.71
C PRO A 231 -13.69 10.54 -11.19
N GLY A 232 -12.55 11.19 -10.94
CA GLY A 232 -11.24 10.63 -11.21
C GLY A 232 -10.17 11.35 -10.41
N THR A 233 -9.02 10.69 -10.21
CA THR A 233 -7.85 11.22 -9.52
C THR A 233 -6.60 10.96 -10.33
N TYR A 234 -5.75 11.97 -10.48
CA TYR A 234 -4.49 11.86 -11.23
C TYR A 234 -3.36 12.39 -10.37
N LYS A 235 -2.26 11.64 -10.32
CA LYS A 235 -1.13 11.92 -9.44
C LYS A 235 0.19 11.91 -10.22
N LEU A 236 1.08 12.80 -9.82
CA LEU A 236 2.48 12.79 -10.25
C LEU A 236 3.35 12.91 -9.01
N GLY A 237 4.28 11.99 -8.85
CA GLY A 237 5.14 11.97 -7.68
C GLY A 237 6.57 11.52 -7.97
N GLY A 238 7.37 11.61 -6.95
CA GLY A 238 8.74 11.13 -6.94
C GLY A 238 9.14 10.74 -5.54
N TRP A 239 10.15 9.89 -5.48
CA TRP A 239 10.73 9.41 -4.22
C TRP A 239 12.25 9.45 -4.29
N TRP A 240 12.91 9.48 -3.15
CA TRP A 240 14.37 9.38 -3.04
C TRP A 240 14.75 8.72 -1.72
N HIS A 241 15.90 8.08 -1.74
CA HIS A 241 16.55 7.54 -0.54
C HIS A 241 17.99 8.02 -0.51
N SER A 242 18.48 8.53 0.62
CA SER A 242 19.81 9.14 0.72
C SER A 242 20.91 8.17 1.15
N GLY A 243 20.60 6.89 1.36
CA GLY A 243 21.59 5.85 1.70
C GLY A 243 22.54 5.53 0.57
N GLU A 244 23.46 4.61 0.82
CA GLU A 244 24.41 4.13 -0.18
C GLU A 244 23.81 2.94 -0.96
N PHE A 245 24.00 2.95 -2.30
CA PHE A 245 23.52 1.91 -3.22
C PHE A 245 24.63 1.55 -4.19
N ASP A 246 24.82 0.25 -4.43
CA ASP A 246 25.87 -0.24 -5.33
C ASP A 246 25.39 -0.20 -6.79
N ASP A 247 26.25 0.31 -7.68
CA ASP A 247 26.06 0.24 -9.12
C ASP A 247 26.25 -1.21 -9.58
N PHE A 248 25.29 -1.78 -10.28
CA PHE A 248 25.28 -3.18 -10.72
C PHE A 248 26.36 -3.50 -11.76
N ARG A 249 26.88 -2.50 -12.49
CA ARG A 249 27.86 -2.66 -13.56
C ARG A 249 29.27 -2.82 -13.04
N ASP A 250 29.64 -2.12 -11.98
CA ASP A 250 31.03 -2.07 -11.48
C ASP A 250 31.16 -2.28 -9.96
N GLY A 251 30.03 -2.34 -9.24
CA GLY A 251 30.00 -2.51 -7.78
C GLY A 251 30.46 -1.27 -6.99
N ALA A 252 30.54 -0.11 -7.64
CA ALA A 252 30.89 1.12 -6.94
C ALA A 252 29.71 1.61 -6.12
N SER A 253 29.94 1.96 -4.86
CA SER A 253 28.88 2.54 -4.01
C SER A 253 28.63 4.00 -4.34
N HIS A 254 27.39 4.37 -4.47
CA HIS A 254 26.92 5.72 -4.76
C HIS A 254 25.94 6.20 -3.70
N ASP A 255 26.03 7.48 -3.36
CA ASP A 255 25.05 8.13 -2.49
C ASP A 255 23.71 8.29 -3.22
N GLY A 256 22.67 7.75 -2.64
CA GLY A 256 21.29 7.98 -3.01
C GLY A 256 20.78 7.21 -4.23
N ILE A 257 19.47 7.02 -4.20
CA ILE A 257 18.66 6.51 -5.31
C ILE A 257 17.36 7.32 -5.35
N GLN A 258 16.74 7.43 -6.52
CA GLN A 258 15.48 8.15 -6.68
C GLN A 258 14.65 7.56 -7.81
N GLY A 259 13.36 7.84 -7.79
CA GLY A 259 12.46 7.47 -8.87
C GLY A 259 11.30 8.46 -9.02
N VAL A 260 10.57 8.31 -10.11
CA VAL A 260 9.38 9.10 -10.41
C VAL A 260 8.23 8.20 -10.79
N TYR A 261 7.01 8.65 -10.55
CA TYR A 261 5.81 7.93 -10.95
C TYR A 261 4.70 8.86 -11.40
N ALA A 262 3.81 8.30 -12.22
CA ALA A 262 2.52 8.89 -12.53
C ALA A 262 1.44 7.83 -12.37
N SER A 263 0.31 8.22 -11.82
CA SER A 263 -0.84 7.34 -11.67
C SER A 263 -2.15 8.09 -11.89
N GLY A 264 -3.18 7.35 -12.22
CA GLY A 264 -4.51 7.89 -12.34
C GLY A 264 -5.56 6.81 -12.27
N GLU A 265 -6.70 7.17 -11.75
CA GLU A 265 -7.91 6.37 -11.77
C GLU A 265 -9.10 7.23 -12.18
N GLN A 266 -10.03 6.62 -12.91
CA GLN A 266 -11.16 7.33 -13.49
C GLN A 266 -12.36 6.39 -13.58
N MET A 267 -13.50 6.82 -13.04
CA MET A 267 -14.77 6.23 -13.37
C MET A 267 -15.10 6.54 -14.84
N ILE A 268 -15.27 5.54 -15.66
CA ILE A 268 -15.55 5.73 -17.10
C ILE A 268 -17.01 5.40 -17.48
N TYR A 269 -17.72 4.74 -16.59
CA TYR A 269 -19.13 4.43 -16.75
C TYR A 269 -19.82 4.40 -15.39
N ARG A 270 -20.96 5.09 -15.27
CA ARG A 270 -21.83 5.06 -14.10
C ARG A 270 -23.17 4.45 -14.49
N GLU A 271 -23.58 3.41 -13.78
CA GLU A 271 -24.86 2.78 -13.97
C GLU A 271 -25.93 3.45 -13.10
N TYR A 272 -25.73 3.43 -11.80
CA TYR A 272 -26.61 4.08 -10.82
C TYR A 272 -25.86 4.32 -9.49
N GLY A 273 -25.96 5.52 -8.91
CA GLY A 273 -25.26 5.85 -7.68
C GLY A 273 -23.76 5.69 -7.82
N ASP A 274 -23.17 4.83 -7.02
CA ASP A 274 -21.74 4.49 -7.06
C ASP A 274 -21.42 3.27 -7.93
N GLN A 275 -22.46 2.63 -8.51
CA GLN A 275 -22.28 1.48 -9.41
C GLN A 275 -21.69 1.93 -10.73
N GLY A 276 -20.75 1.14 -11.23
CA GLY A 276 -20.13 1.43 -12.51
C GLY A 276 -18.71 0.92 -12.64
N LEU A 277 -18.07 1.31 -13.74
CA LEU A 277 -16.75 0.87 -14.14
C LEU A 277 -15.70 1.94 -13.86
N ASN A 278 -14.68 1.58 -13.08
CA ASN A 278 -13.48 2.37 -12.84
C ASN A 278 -12.28 1.73 -13.52
N LEU A 279 -11.37 2.53 -14.01
CA LEU A 279 -10.08 2.10 -14.53
C LEU A 279 -8.96 2.79 -13.76
N PHE A 280 -7.83 2.11 -13.60
CA PHE A 280 -6.60 2.74 -13.11
C PHE A 280 -5.40 2.38 -13.98
N VAL A 281 -4.38 3.25 -13.91
CA VAL A 281 -3.04 3.05 -14.46
C VAL A 281 -2.03 3.64 -13.51
N ARG A 282 -0.89 2.95 -13.31
CA ARG A 282 0.30 3.46 -12.62
C ARG A 282 1.53 3.08 -13.42
N VAL A 283 2.48 4.03 -13.55
CA VAL A 283 3.80 3.79 -14.14
C VAL A 283 4.87 4.37 -13.21
N GLY A 284 5.99 3.68 -13.08
CA GLY A 284 7.12 4.13 -12.30
C GLY A 284 8.43 3.88 -13.00
N PHE A 285 9.43 4.75 -12.73
CA PHE A 285 10.77 4.69 -13.31
C PHE A 285 11.81 5.02 -12.25
N ALA A 286 12.93 4.28 -12.28
CA ALA A 286 14.09 4.49 -11.43
C ALA A 286 15.38 4.28 -12.23
N PRO A 287 16.56 4.73 -11.76
CA PRO A 287 17.83 4.57 -12.50
C PRO A 287 18.21 3.10 -12.66
N GLU A 288 18.49 2.66 -13.88
CA GLU A 288 18.84 1.28 -14.22
C GLU A 288 20.12 0.78 -13.52
N ASP A 289 21.07 1.67 -13.29
CA ASP A 289 22.40 1.33 -12.75
C ASP A 289 22.40 0.81 -11.31
N ARG A 290 21.36 1.11 -10.52
CA ARG A 290 21.28 0.76 -9.09
C ARG A 290 19.87 0.43 -8.60
N SER A 291 18.89 0.35 -9.50
CA SER A 291 17.51 -0.03 -9.19
C SER A 291 17.26 -1.45 -9.66
N GLU A 292 16.81 -2.31 -8.77
CA GLU A 292 16.43 -3.67 -9.17
C GLU A 292 15.29 -3.66 -10.17
N VAL A 293 14.25 -2.83 -9.91
CA VAL A 293 13.14 -2.56 -10.84
C VAL A 293 13.33 -1.17 -11.42
N ASP A 294 13.80 -1.07 -12.65
CA ASP A 294 14.07 0.21 -13.32
C ASP A 294 12.80 0.86 -13.90
N TYR A 295 11.82 0.05 -14.31
CA TYR A 295 10.47 0.54 -14.63
C TYR A 295 9.39 -0.50 -14.38
N SER A 296 8.20 -0.01 -14.10
CA SER A 296 7.02 -0.85 -13.97
C SER A 296 5.76 -0.20 -14.52
N PHE A 297 4.78 -1.04 -14.81
CA PHE A 297 3.48 -0.64 -15.32
C PHE A 297 2.39 -1.46 -14.64
N GLN A 298 1.38 -0.77 -14.13
CA GLN A 298 0.19 -1.39 -13.56
C GLN A 298 -1.06 -0.81 -14.23
N ALA A 299 -2.05 -1.65 -14.45
CA ALA A 299 -3.36 -1.23 -14.94
C ALA A 299 -4.45 -2.20 -14.47
N GLY A 300 -5.66 -1.70 -14.35
CA GLY A 300 -6.78 -2.57 -14.03
C GLY A 300 -8.11 -1.84 -14.08
N ALA A 301 -9.14 -2.61 -13.76
CA ALA A 301 -10.52 -2.17 -13.75
C ALA A 301 -11.26 -2.74 -12.55
N SER A 302 -12.20 -1.99 -12.02
CA SER A 302 -13.17 -2.47 -11.04
C SER A 302 -14.59 -2.12 -11.48
N TYR A 303 -15.55 -2.98 -11.16
CA TYR A 303 -16.96 -2.74 -11.39
C TYR A 303 -17.74 -2.97 -10.11
N VAL A 304 -18.35 -1.92 -9.60
CA VAL A 304 -19.27 -1.99 -8.46
C VAL A 304 -20.66 -2.33 -8.96
N GLY A 305 -21.31 -3.34 -8.36
CA GLY A 305 -22.67 -3.74 -8.73
C GLY A 305 -22.76 -4.59 -9.99
N LEU A 306 -21.68 -5.26 -10.44
CA LEU A 306 -21.65 -6.07 -11.66
C LEU A 306 -22.73 -7.20 -11.68
N ILE A 307 -23.02 -7.80 -10.53
CA ILE A 307 -23.97 -8.90 -10.41
C ILE A 307 -25.33 -8.34 -9.97
N PRO A 308 -26.42 -8.55 -10.75
CA PRO A 308 -27.75 -8.07 -10.39
C PRO A 308 -28.19 -8.51 -8.98
N GLY A 309 -28.61 -7.55 -8.16
CA GLY A 309 -28.99 -7.77 -6.76
C GLY A 309 -27.82 -7.81 -5.78
N ARG A 310 -26.61 -7.51 -6.26
CA ARG A 310 -25.38 -7.35 -5.47
C ARG A 310 -24.77 -5.97 -5.76
N ASP A 311 -25.51 -4.93 -5.35
CA ASP A 311 -25.32 -3.55 -5.77
C ASP A 311 -24.06 -2.89 -5.20
N ILE A 312 -23.52 -3.46 -4.10
CA ILE A 312 -22.34 -2.97 -3.38
C ILE A 312 -21.12 -3.87 -3.49
N ASP A 313 -21.26 -5.04 -4.12
CA ASP A 313 -20.12 -5.92 -4.37
C ASP A 313 -19.25 -5.39 -5.49
N THR A 314 -17.96 -5.69 -5.44
CA THR A 314 -16.99 -5.23 -6.43
C THR A 314 -16.26 -6.39 -7.09
N ALA A 315 -16.25 -6.42 -8.42
CA ALA A 315 -15.38 -7.29 -9.21
C ALA A 315 -14.21 -6.48 -9.76
N ALA A 316 -12.98 -7.00 -9.68
CA ALA A 316 -11.83 -6.30 -10.24
C ALA A 316 -10.88 -7.26 -10.96
N LEU A 317 -10.18 -6.71 -11.96
CA LEU A 317 -9.11 -7.35 -12.72
C LEU A 317 -7.95 -6.40 -12.84
N GLY A 318 -6.75 -6.84 -12.43
CA GLY A 318 -5.52 -6.05 -12.45
C GLY A 318 -4.37 -6.79 -13.11
N LEU A 319 -3.44 -6.01 -13.63
CA LEU A 319 -2.16 -6.45 -14.17
C LEU A 319 -1.06 -5.58 -13.57
N SER A 320 0.01 -6.20 -13.10
CA SER A 320 1.28 -5.55 -12.75
C SER A 320 2.41 -6.19 -13.55
N TYR A 321 3.29 -5.37 -14.09
CA TYR A 321 4.48 -5.74 -14.85
C TYR A 321 5.68 -5.01 -14.29
N ALA A 322 6.68 -5.77 -13.85
CA ALA A 322 7.96 -5.25 -13.37
C ALA A 322 9.08 -5.65 -14.32
N HIS A 323 9.90 -4.69 -14.73
CA HIS A 323 11.12 -4.92 -15.47
C HIS A 323 12.32 -4.84 -14.52
N ILE A 324 13.15 -5.88 -14.55
CA ILE A 324 14.39 -5.90 -13.80
C ILE A 324 15.47 -5.27 -14.66
N SER A 325 16.30 -4.44 -14.04
CA SER A 325 17.42 -3.76 -14.69
C SER A 325 18.24 -4.71 -15.56
N ASP A 326 18.53 -4.31 -16.80
CA ASP A 326 19.41 -5.04 -17.72
C ASP A 326 20.85 -5.15 -17.18
N ASP A 327 21.23 -4.31 -16.19
CA ASP A 327 22.51 -4.37 -15.49
C ASP A 327 22.57 -5.51 -14.43
N LEU A 328 21.42 -6.18 -14.15
CA LEU A 328 21.34 -7.38 -13.30
C LEU A 328 21.19 -8.65 -14.15
N PRO A 329 22.31 -9.34 -14.48
CA PRO A 329 22.28 -10.47 -15.40
C PRO A 329 21.50 -11.67 -14.82
N GLY A 330 20.73 -12.34 -15.68
CA GLY A 330 20.00 -13.55 -15.35
C GLY A 330 18.60 -13.30 -14.78
N ARG A 331 18.11 -12.05 -14.79
CA ARG A 331 16.75 -11.69 -14.45
C ARG A 331 16.17 -10.80 -15.54
N THR A 332 14.85 -10.85 -15.73
CA THR A 332 14.20 -10.08 -16.80
C THR A 332 12.94 -9.37 -16.34
N THR A 333 11.83 -10.08 -16.18
CA THR A 333 10.53 -9.48 -15.88
C THR A 333 9.69 -10.44 -15.06
N GLU A 334 8.89 -9.90 -14.16
CA GLU A 334 7.78 -10.64 -13.55
C GLU A 334 6.46 -9.94 -13.88
N THR A 335 5.40 -10.72 -14.13
CA THR A 335 4.08 -10.18 -14.42
C THR A 335 3.03 -10.90 -13.57
N VAL A 336 2.16 -10.14 -12.94
CA VAL A 336 1.01 -10.67 -12.20
C VAL A 336 -0.27 -10.21 -12.88
N VAL A 337 -1.20 -11.15 -13.05
CA VAL A 337 -2.60 -10.87 -13.39
C VAL A 337 -3.46 -11.38 -12.25
N GLU A 338 -4.23 -10.50 -11.63
CA GLU A 338 -5.11 -10.84 -10.52
C GLU A 338 -6.56 -10.50 -10.83
N ALA A 339 -7.46 -11.43 -10.51
CA ALA A 339 -8.91 -11.22 -10.51
C ALA A 339 -9.43 -11.42 -9.08
N VAL A 340 -10.19 -10.45 -8.59
CA VAL A 340 -10.82 -10.48 -7.27
C VAL A 340 -12.31 -10.21 -7.36
N TYR A 341 -13.06 -10.71 -6.39
CA TYR A 341 -14.45 -10.37 -6.17
C TYR A 341 -14.66 -10.09 -4.68
N GLU A 342 -14.98 -8.85 -4.34
CA GLU A 342 -15.33 -8.48 -2.99
C GLU A 342 -16.83 -8.68 -2.76
N TYR A 343 -17.16 -9.67 -1.95
CA TYR A 343 -18.52 -9.99 -1.53
C TYR A 343 -18.82 -9.33 -0.19
N VAL A 344 -19.62 -8.27 -0.20
CA VAL A 344 -20.00 -7.53 1.01
C VAL A 344 -21.21 -8.22 1.67
N MET A 345 -21.00 -8.84 2.81
CA MET A 345 -22.06 -9.48 3.59
C MET A 345 -22.77 -8.49 4.53
N SER A 346 -22.01 -7.60 5.13
CA SER A 346 -22.49 -6.48 5.96
C SER A 346 -21.40 -5.41 5.98
N ASP A 347 -21.67 -4.28 6.61
CA ASP A 347 -20.70 -3.18 6.77
C ASP A 347 -19.43 -3.66 7.51
N ASP A 348 -19.55 -4.69 8.36
CA ASP A 348 -18.46 -5.19 9.21
C ASP A 348 -17.87 -6.53 8.71
N PHE A 349 -18.35 -7.07 7.57
CA PHE A 349 -17.93 -8.40 7.12
C PHE A 349 -17.87 -8.51 5.60
N THR A 350 -16.68 -8.77 5.07
CA THR A 350 -16.46 -9.05 3.64
C THR A 350 -15.75 -10.38 3.41
N ILE A 351 -16.00 -10.99 2.27
CA ILE A 351 -15.31 -12.21 1.78
C ILE A 351 -14.77 -11.90 0.39
N GLN A 352 -13.49 -12.20 0.15
CA GLN A 352 -12.81 -11.81 -1.07
C GLN A 352 -12.03 -12.99 -1.67
N PRO A 353 -12.65 -13.80 -2.56
CA PRO A 353 -11.93 -14.74 -3.39
C PRO A 353 -11.03 -14.02 -4.41
N SER A 354 -9.84 -14.58 -4.64
CA SER A 354 -8.84 -14.10 -5.58
C SER A 354 -8.25 -15.24 -6.39
N VAL A 355 -7.87 -14.93 -7.62
CA VAL A 355 -7.08 -15.78 -8.50
C VAL A 355 -5.94 -14.95 -9.05
N GLN A 356 -4.71 -15.39 -8.85
CA GLN A 356 -3.51 -14.75 -9.38
C GLN A 356 -2.76 -15.71 -10.31
N TRP A 357 -2.37 -15.20 -11.46
CA TRP A 357 -1.40 -15.85 -12.35
C TRP A 357 -0.12 -15.02 -12.30
N VAL A 358 0.97 -15.69 -11.89
CA VAL A 358 2.30 -15.09 -11.81
C VAL A 358 3.15 -15.69 -12.93
N ASN A 359 3.54 -14.86 -13.87
CA ASN A 359 4.41 -15.26 -14.96
C ASN A 359 5.86 -14.97 -14.59
N ASP A 360 6.71 -15.97 -14.75
CA ASP A 360 8.13 -15.93 -14.43
C ASP A 360 8.42 -15.49 -13.00
N PRO A 361 7.95 -16.24 -11.96
CA PRO A 361 8.21 -15.91 -10.56
C PRO A 361 9.70 -15.71 -10.28
N GLY A 362 10.03 -14.56 -9.63
CA GLY A 362 11.42 -14.16 -9.36
C GLY A 362 12.14 -13.59 -10.58
N ALA A 363 11.50 -13.52 -11.76
CA ALA A 363 12.03 -12.96 -13.01
C ALA A 363 13.30 -13.65 -13.53
N THR A 364 13.55 -14.91 -13.18
CA THR A 364 14.79 -15.65 -13.51
C THR A 364 14.66 -16.63 -14.68
N GLY A 365 13.43 -16.93 -15.09
CA GLY A 365 13.15 -17.99 -16.07
C GLY A 365 13.37 -19.41 -15.57
N ASP A 366 13.66 -19.60 -14.27
CA ASP A 366 13.95 -20.90 -13.67
C ASP A 366 12.70 -21.61 -13.15
N LEU A 367 11.64 -20.86 -12.84
CA LEU A 367 10.39 -21.37 -12.30
C LEU A 367 9.28 -21.35 -13.36
N ASP A 368 8.42 -22.38 -13.32
CA ASP A 368 7.20 -22.38 -14.12
C ASP A 368 6.19 -21.34 -13.61
N ASP A 369 5.39 -20.77 -14.50
CA ASP A 369 4.33 -19.83 -14.13
C ASP A 369 3.43 -20.37 -13.02
N ALA A 370 3.21 -19.56 -11.99
CA ALA A 370 2.41 -19.98 -10.84
C ALA A 370 0.93 -19.59 -10.97
N LEU A 371 0.06 -20.45 -10.46
CA LEU A 371 -1.36 -20.16 -10.27
C LEU A 371 -1.69 -20.22 -8.79
N VAL A 372 -2.15 -19.09 -8.26
CA VAL A 372 -2.50 -18.93 -6.84
C VAL A 372 -3.99 -18.67 -6.68
N LEU A 373 -4.62 -19.40 -5.78
CA LEU A 373 -6.00 -19.19 -5.37
C LEU A 373 -6.02 -18.63 -3.95
N GLY A 374 -6.73 -17.52 -3.75
CA GLY A 374 -6.85 -16.82 -2.47
C GLY A 374 -8.29 -16.75 -1.98
N LEU A 375 -8.45 -16.75 -0.68
CA LEU A 375 -9.71 -16.40 -0.01
C LEU A 375 -9.36 -15.56 1.22
N ARG A 376 -9.78 -14.30 1.19
CA ARG A 376 -9.64 -13.35 2.30
C ARG A 376 -11.00 -13.12 2.96
N VAL A 377 -10.96 -12.92 4.26
CA VAL A 377 -12.12 -12.54 5.09
C VAL A 377 -11.69 -11.34 5.92
N ASN A 378 -12.47 -10.26 5.85
CA ASN A 378 -12.27 -9.08 6.69
C ASN A 378 -13.43 -8.98 7.68
N LEU A 379 -13.08 -8.73 8.93
CA LEU A 379 -14.00 -8.53 10.06
C LEU A 379 -13.62 -7.25 10.77
N SER A 380 -14.60 -6.41 11.01
CA SER A 380 -14.46 -5.16 11.78
C SER A 380 -15.39 -5.19 12.97
N PHE A 381 -14.97 -4.65 14.13
CA PHE A 381 -15.70 -4.75 15.40
C PHE A 381 -15.76 -3.42 16.13
#